data_2001c35d88c8b299d31aebfba2c66f1b
#
_entry.id   2001c35d88c8b299d31aebfba2c66f1b
#
_cell.length_a   1.000
_cell.length_b   1.000
_cell.length_c   1.000
_cell.angle_alpha   90.00
_cell.angle_beta   90.00
_cell.angle_gamma   90.00
#
_symmetry.space_group_name_H-M   'P 1'
#
loop_
_entity.id
_entity.type
_entity.pdbx_description
1 polymer ?
#
loop_
_entity_poly.entity_id
_entity_poly.type
_entity_poly.pdbx_seq_one_letter_code
_entity_poly.pdbx_strand_id
1 'polypeptide(L)'
;GTPASGKAVTGEPLRVAGTFFTDGIGVQANSKIKISLQGKSSLFTCKIGINDQSVNYKDSHLAKIPLTDGTMLFYDQTNGRKQYVGTGKGNGEVEKGSVVFKITGDGKELYNSGIMRGGETARAISLPVEGIKILELEAESANDGLSGDHADWLEAVITYFEIRPSLVAPEYQGEIASMSKEVE
;
A
#
# COMPACT_ATOMS: atom_id res chain seq x y z
N GLY A 1 6.52 1.83 -9.34
CA GLY A 1 5.52 1.12 -10.15
C GLY A 1 4.29 1.99 -10.40
N THR A 2 3.55 1.70 -11.45
CA THR A 2 2.30 2.41 -11.74
C THR A 2 1.22 1.91 -10.77
N PRO A 3 0.45 2.79 -10.11
CA PRO A 3 -0.66 2.39 -9.26
C PRO A 3 -1.67 1.54 -10.02
N ALA A 4 -2.15 0.48 -9.40
CA ALA A 4 -3.12 -0.43 -9.99
C ALA A 4 -4.46 -0.31 -9.27
N SER A 5 -5.52 0.03 -9.99
CA SER A 5 -6.88 0.06 -9.45
C SER A 5 -7.42 -1.37 -9.27
N GLY A 6 -8.00 -1.66 -8.11
CA GLY A 6 -8.54 -2.97 -7.76
C GLY A 6 -7.50 -4.08 -7.61
N LYS A 7 -6.21 -3.73 -7.64
CA LYS A 7 -5.11 -4.69 -7.55
C LYS A 7 -3.93 -4.11 -6.78
N ALA A 8 -3.11 -4.99 -6.23
CA ALA A 8 -1.80 -4.64 -5.70
C ALA A 8 -0.89 -4.10 -6.82
N VAL A 9 0.17 -3.39 -6.46
CA VAL A 9 1.17 -2.87 -7.41
C VAL A 9 1.82 -3.97 -8.27
N THR A 10 1.78 -5.21 -7.81
CA THR A 10 2.25 -6.41 -8.52
C THR A 10 1.27 -6.94 -9.57
N GLY A 11 0.03 -6.42 -9.60
CA GLY A 11 -1.06 -6.90 -10.45
C GLY A 11 -1.90 -8.02 -9.82
N GLU A 12 -1.53 -8.51 -8.65
CA GLU A 12 -2.25 -9.53 -7.91
C GLU A 12 -3.43 -8.94 -7.09
N PRO A 13 -4.32 -9.77 -6.53
CA PRO A 13 -5.38 -9.28 -5.67
C PRO A 13 -4.86 -8.50 -4.45
N LEU A 14 -5.60 -7.48 -4.04
CA LEU A 14 -5.35 -6.76 -2.80
C LEU A 14 -5.60 -7.69 -1.60
N ARG A 15 -4.58 -7.90 -0.78
CA ARG A 15 -4.66 -8.74 0.41
C ARG A 15 -3.80 -8.18 1.53
N VAL A 16 -4.40 -7.94 2.69
CA VAL A 16 -3.72 -7.42 3.88
C VAL A 16 -4.04 -8.31 5.08
N ALA A 17 -3.03 -8.81 5.76
CA ALA A 17 -3.16 -9.72 6.90
C ALA A 17 -4.13 -10.89 6.65
N GLY A 18 -4.04 -11.50 5.46
CA GLY A 18 -4.89 -12.61 5.04
C GLY A 18 -6.29 -12.23 4.53
N THR A 19 -6.69 -10.97 4.67
CA THR A 19 -7.99 -10.48 4.21
C THR A 19 -7.90 -9.96 2.77
N PHE A 20 -8.79 -10.44 1.90
CA PHE A 20 -8.91 -9.96 0.53
C PHE A 20 -9.80 -8.72 0.42
N PHE A 21 -9.42 -7.80 -0.46
CA PHE A 21 -10.19 -6.61 -0.77
C PHE A 21 -10.41 -6.53 -2.28
N THR A 22 -11.61 -6.14 -2.69
CA THR A 22 -12.00 -6.00 -4.10
C THR A 22 -11.72 -4.59 -4.63
N ASP A 23 -11.78 -3.59 -3.75
CA ASP A 23 -11.65 -2.19 -4.09
C ASP A 23 -10.44 -1.56 -3.39
N GLY A 24 -9.66 -0.84 -4.16
CA GLY A 24 -8.48 -0.15 -3.64
C GLY A 24 -7.46 0.18 -4.71
N ILE A 25 -6.37 0.78 -4.27
CA ILE A 25 -5.23 1.14 -5.11
C ILE A 25 -3.96 0.63 -4.45
N GLY A 26 -3.28 -0.29 -5.13
CA GLY A 26 -1.95 -0.72 -4.73
C GLY A 26 -0.89 0.24 -5.28
N VAL A 27 0.01 0.67 -4.41
CA VAL A 27 1.13 1.56 -4.74
C VAL A 27 2.42 1.04 -4.11
N GLN A 28 3.53 1.45 -4.67
CA GLN A 28 4.83 1.26 -4.04
C GLN A 28 5.23 2.56 -3.33
N ALA A 29 5.79 2.46 -2.13
CA ALA A 29 6.45 3.61 -1.52
C ALA A 29 7.73 3.96 -2.35
N ASN A 30 8.06 5.18 -2.58
CA ASN A 30 7.44 6.44 -2.19
C ASN A 30 6.44 6.87 -3.28
N SER A 31 5.22 7.01 -2.92
CA SER A 31 4.17 7.40 -3.86
C SER A 31 3.29 8.51 -3.29
N LYS A 32 2.72 9.30 -4.19
CA LYS A 32 1.82 10.39 -3.85
C LYS A 32 0.67 10.46 -4.86
N ILE A 33 -0.55 10.48 -4.36
CA ILE A 33 -1.76 10.67 -5.14
C ILE A 33 -2.36 12.01 -4.73
N LYS A 34 -2.62 12.91 -5.70
CA LYS A 34 -3.29 14.19 -5.46
C LYS A 34 -4.68 14.18 -6.05
N ILE A 35 -5.64 14.58 -5.24
CA ILE A 35 -7.06 14.59 -5.57
C ILE A 35 -7.61 16.00 -5.38
N SER A 36 -8.19 16.56 -6.44
CA SER A 36 -8.91 17.83 -6.36
C SER A 36 -10.31 17.60 -5.82
N LEU A 37 -10.60 18.15 -4.66
CA LEU A 37 -11.92 18.12 -4.01
C LEU A 37 -12.69 19.42 -4.25
N GLN A 38 -12.01 20.48 -4.69
CA GLN A 38 -12.57 21.82 -4.96
C GLN A 38 -13.39 22.40 -3.79
N GLY A 39 -13.15 21.96 -2.56
CA GLY A 39 -13.92 22.34 -1.40
C GLY A 39 -15.34 21.78 -1.36
N LYS A 40 -15.66 20.81 -2.22
CA LYS A 40 -17.00 20.23 -2.41
C LYS A 40 -17.11 18.78 -1.94
N SER A 41 -16.33 18.43 -0.93
CA SER A 41 -16.39 17.12 -0.30
C SER A 41 -16.53 17.27 1.22
N SER A 42 -17.16 16.30 1.86
CA SER A 42 -17.42 16.33 3.29
C SER A 42 -16.62 15.29 4.07
N LEU A 43 -16.41 14.10 3.50
CA LEU A 43 -15.80 12.99 4.20
C LEU A 43 -14.89 12.18 3.26
N PHE A 44 -13.73 11.78 3.77
CA PHE A 44 -12.87 10.78 3.17
C PHE A 44 -12.75 9.58 4.12
N THR A 45 -13.03 8.39 3.62
CA THR A 45 -12.83 7.15 4.37
C THR A 45 -12.00 6.18 3.55
N CYS A 46 -11.13 5.43 4.20
CA CYS A 46 -10.41 4.32 3.58
C CYS A 46 -9.93 3.34 4.65
N LYS A 47 -9.35 2.25 4.21
CA LYS A 47 -8.44 1.43 5.01
C LYS A 47 -7.06 1.49 4.40
N ILE A 48 -6.03 1.37 5.23
CA ILE A 48 -4.63 1.30 4.80
C ILE A 48 -3.99 0.02 5.29
N GLY A 49 -3.07 -0.51 4.52
CA GLY A 49 -2.33 -1.70 4.92
C GLY A 49 -1.17 -1.98 3.98
N ILE A 50 -0.30 -2.89 4.41
CA ILE A 50 0.79 -3.39 3.59
C ILE A 50 0.34 -4.71 2.97
N ASN A 51 0.48 -4.81 1.64
CA ASN A 51 0.04 -5.99 0.90
C ASN A 51 0.81 -7.23 1.36
N ASP A 52 0.12 -8.34 1.53
CA ASP A 52 0.71 -9.61 1.98
C ASP A 52 1.80 -10.14 1.05
N GLN A 53 1.81 -9.73 -0.20
CA GLN A 53 2.87 -10.07 -1.14
C GLN A 53 4.20 -9.40 -0.82
N SER A 54 4.20 -8.29 -0.08
CA SER A 54 5.41 -7.72 0.53
C SER A 54 6.11 -8.72 1.45
N VAL A 55 5.36 -9.65 2.00
CA VAL A 55 5.81 -10.69 2.94
C VAL A 55 6.21 -11.97 2.20
N ASN A 56 5.58 -12.27 1.06
CA ASN A 56 5.69 -13.56 0.38
C ASN A 56 6.62 -13.57 -0.85
N TYR A 57 7.05 -12.40 -1.32
CA TYR A 57 7.82 -12.32 -2.57
C TYR A 57 9.13 -13.08 -2.54
N LYS A 58 9.68 -13.31 -1.36
CA LYS A 58 10.90 -14.11 -1.16
C LYS A 58 10.64 -15.60 -0.94
N ASP A 59 9.43 -16.01 -0.55
CA ASP A 59 9.16 -17.39 -0.13
C ASP A 59 8.53 -18.29 -1.19
N SER A 60 7.77 -17.76 -2.14
CA SER A 60 7.04 -18.61 -3.09
C SER A 60 7.90 -19.28 -4.16
N HIS A 61 9.08 -18.73 -4.41
CA HIS A 61 10.01 -19.23 -5.44
C HIS A 61 11.35 -19.73 -4.88
N LEU A 62 11.52 -19.65 -3.54
CA LEU A 62 12.76 -20.08 -2.88
C LEU A 62 12.60 -21.45 -2.22
N ALA A 63 13.34 -22.42 -2.71
CA ALA A 63 13.57 -23.64 -1.97
C ALA A 63 14.54 -23.35 -0.81
N LYS A 64 14.24 -23.89 0.37
CA LYS A 64 15.10 -23.82 1.57
C LYS A 64 15.82 -25.14 1.71
N ILE A 65 17.14 -25.11 1.65
CA ILE A 65 17.99 -26.29 1.80
C ILE A 65 18.82 -26.10 3.08
N PRO A 66 18.58 -26.90 4.13
CA PRO A 66 19.42 -26.86 5.33
C PRO A 66 20.82 -27.34 5.02
N LEU A 67 21.82 -26.62 5.50
CA LEU A 67 23.22 -26.99 5.41
C LEU A 67 23.70 -27.59 6.73
N THR A 68 24.79 -28.37 6.66
CA THR A 68 25.32 -29.11 7.81
C THR A 68 25.89 -28.25 8.95
N ASP A 69 26.17 -26.99 8.65
CA ASP A 69 26.65 -25.99 9.63
C ASP A 69 25.52 -25.21 10.34
N GLY A 70 24.26 -25.60 10.09
CA GLY A 70 23.08 -24.92 10.64
C GLY A 70 22.66 -23.68 9.89
N THR A 71 23.28 -23.39 8.74
CA THR A 71 22.85 -22.33 7.84
C THR A 71 21.80 -22.86 6.85
N MET A 72 21.10 -21.94 6.20
CA MET A 72 20.10 -22.25 5.17
C MET A 72 20.54 -21.68 3.83
N LEU A 73 20.54 -22.52 2.80
CA LEU A 73 20.68 -22.06 1.41
C LEU A 73 19.30 -21.76 0.85
N PHE A 74 19.14 -20.58 0.33
CA PHE A 74 17.94 -20.16 -0.40
C PHE A 74 18.23 -20.22 -1.89
N TYR A 75 17.44 -20.99 -2.61
CA TYR A 75 17.61 -21.26 -4.02
C TYR A 75 16.36 -20.85 -4.80
N ASP A 76 16.54 -19.97 -5.77
CA ASP A 76 15.43 -19.54 -6.64
C ASP A 76 15.12 -20.64 -7.67
N GLN A 77 13.96 -21.24 -7.52
CA GLN A 77 13.50 -22.32 -8.39
C GLN A 77 13.16 -21.85 -9.82
N THR A 78 12.91 -20.55 -10.02
CA THR A 78 12.49 -20.03 -11.32
C THR A 78 13.66 -19.81 -12.27
N ASN A 79 14.81 -19.41 -11.75
CA ASN A 79 15.99 -19.08 -12.55
C ASN A 79 17.24 -19.94 -12.23
N GLY A 80 17.14 -20.85 -11.30
CA GLY A 80 18.23 -21.73 -10.88
C GLY A 80 19.39 -21.00 -10.17
N ARG A 81 19.17 -19.78 -9.71
CA ARG A 81 20.23 -18.98 -9.08
C ARG A 81 20.21 -19.08 -7.57
N LYS A 82 21.39 -19.22 -7.00
CA LYS A 82 21.65 -19.14 -5.58
C LYS A 82 21.41 -17.71 -5.10
N GLN A 83 20.45 -17.51 -4.19
CA GLN A 83 20.11 -16.17 -3.73
C GLN A 83 21.02 -15.71 -2.58
N TYR A 84 21.09 -16.47 -1.49
CA TYR A 84 21.98 -16.18 -0.37
C TYR A 84 22.07 -17.36 0.62
N VAL A 85 23.08 -17.32 1.46
CA VAL A 85 23.25 -18.25 2.59
C VAL A 85 23.02 -17.46 3.87
N GLY A 86 22.01 -17.87 4.66
CA GLY A 86 21.69 -17.26 5.94
C GLY A 86 21.94 -18.21 7.10
N THR A 87 22.22 -17.69 8.28
CA THR A 87 22.28 -18.51 9.51
C THR A 87 20.88 -18.93 9.91
N GLY A 88 20.62 -20.22 10.03
CA GLY A 88 19.30 -20.82 10.30
C GLY A 88 18.68 -20.48 11.68
N LYS A 89 19.26 -19.55 12.41
CA LYS A 89 18.69 -19.02 13.66
C LYS A 89 17.79 -17.80 13.49
N GLY A 90 17.72 -17.25 12.30
CA GLY A 90 16.63 -16.33 11.98
C GLY A 90 15.37 -17.17 11.77
N ASN A 91 14.32 -16.92 12.51
CA ASN A 91 12.97 -17.42 12.22
C ASN A 91 12.51 -16.90 10.87
N GLY A 92 13.16 -17.20 9.75
CA GLY A 92 12.75 -16.75 8.43
C GLY A 92 11.93 -15.45 8.43
N GLU A 93 12.27 -14.51 9.29
CA GLU A 93 11.68 -13.18 9.27
C GLU A 93 12.16 -12.55 7.97
N VAL A 94 11.39 -12.83 6.95
CA VAL A 94 11.35 -12.04 5.74
C VAL A 94 11.17 -10.61 6.23
N GLU A 95 12.09 -9.73 5.87
CA GLU A 95 11.92 -8.31 6.13
C GLU A 95 10.57 -7.91 5.55
N LYS A 96 9.63 -7.74 6.45
CA LYS A 96 8.27 -7.32 6.09
C LYS A 96 8.39 -5.85 5.71
N GLY A 97 7.91 -5.49 4.53
CA GLY A 97 7.87 -4.10 4.12
C GLY A 97 7.30 -3.20 5.20
N SER A 98 7.78 -1.99 5.29
CA SER A 98 7.33 -1.01 6.26
C SER A 98 7.04 0.32 5.59
N VAL A 99 5.85 0.87 5.84
CA VAL A 99 5.33 2.07 5.17
C VAL A 99 4.74 3.02 6.19
N VAL A 100 4.94 4.30 5.98
CA VAL A 100 4.21 5.37 6.65
C VAL A 100 3.18 5.95 5.69
N PHE A 101 1.92 5.88 6.08
CA PHE A 101 0.83 6.50 5.32
C PHE A 101 0.53 7.88 5.88
N LYS A 102 0.52 8.88 5.00
CA LYS A 102 0.17 10.26 5.35
C LYS A 102 -0.97 10.75 4.48
N ILE A 103 -1.83 11.56 5.07
CA ILE A 103 -2.90 12.24 4.36
C ILE A 103 -2.81 13.72 4.71
N THR A 104 -2.71 14.56 3.68
CA THR A 104 -2.68 16.01 3.85
C THR A 104 -3.85 16.65 3.11
N GLY A 105 -4.37 17.72 3.67
CA GLY A 105 -5.40 18.57 3.04
C GLY A 105 -4.88 19.99 2.93
N ASP A 106 -4.80 20.54 1.72
CA ASP A 106 -4.24 21.87 1.44
C ASP A 106 -2.88 22.10 2.10
N GLY A 107 -2.02 21.07 2.10
CA GLY A 107 -0.68 21.10 2.69
C GLY A 107 -0.62 20.89 4.21
N LYS A 108 -1.75 20.74 4.89
CA LYS A 108 -1.81 20.45 6.33
C LYS A 108 -1.97 18.95 6.56
N GLU A 109 -1.16 18.35 7.44
CA GLU A 109 -1.30 16.96 7.84
C GLU A 109 -2.64 16.72 8.55
N LEU A 110 -3.44 15.81 8.01
CA LEU A 110 -4.71 15.37 8.58
C LEU A 110 -4.56 14.02 9.29
N TYR A 111 -3.65 13.18 8.79
CA TYR A 111 -3.40 11.86 9.32
C TYR A 111 -1.96 11.41 9.06
N ASN A 112 -1.41 10.68 10.03
CA ASN A 112 -0.12 10.01 9.92
C ASN A 112 -0.22 8.67 10.65
N SER A 113 0.03 7.58 9.96
CA SER A 113 -0.10 6.24 10.52
C SER A 113 1.00 5.88 11.52
N GLY A 114 2.14 6.60 11.50
CA GLY A 114 3.39 6.04 11.96
C GLY A 114 3.82 4.87 11.09
N ILE A 115 4.82 4.16 11.50
CA ILE A 115 5.32 2.98 10.76
C ILE A 115 4.30 1.84 10.89
N MET A 116 3.78 1.39 9.75
CA MET A 116 3.02 0.14 9.61
C MET A 116 3.91 -0.93 9.00
N ARG A 117 3.74 -2.18 9.44
CA ARG A 117 4.53 -3.32 8.98
C ARG A 117 3.66 -4.37 8.31
N GLY A 118 4.24 -5.10 7.37
CA GLY A 118 3.57 -6.24 6.75
C GLY A 118 3.06 -7.24 7.78
N GLY A 119 1.84 -7.75 7.57
CA GLY A 119 1.15 -8.65 8.50
C GLY A 119 0.28 -7.94 9.56
N GLU A 120 0.36 -6.62 9.69
CA GLU A 120 -0.62 -5.87 10.49
C GLU A 120 -1.97 -5.83 9.77
N THR A 121 -3.06 -5.91 10.53
CA THR A 121 -4.42 -5.78 9.99
C THR A 121 -4.64 -4.39 9.38
N ALA A 122 -5.45 -4.33 8.34
CA ALA A 122 -5.78 -3.06 7.71
C ALA A 122 -6.42 -2.10 8.72
N ARG A 123 -5.97 -0.84 8.70
CA ARG A 123 -6.42 0.20 9.62
C ARG A 123 -7.41 1.11 8.94
N ALA A 124 -8.59 1.26 9.55
CA ALA A 124 -9.64 2.16 9.05
C ALA A 124 -9.34 3.62 9.39
N ILE A 125 -9.61 4.49 8.43
CA ILE A 125 -9.44 5.94 8.53
C ILE A 125 -10.75 6.61 8.12
N SER A 126 -11.15 7.64 8.87
CA SER A 126 -12.30 8.49 8.56
C SER A 126 -11.93 9.93 8.88
N LEU A 127 -11.90 10.79 7.86
CA LEU A 127 -11.45 12.18 7.98
C LEU A 127 -12.49 13.14 7.41
N PRO A 128 -12.94 14.15 8.17
CA PRO A 128 -13.69 15.26 7.60
C PRO A 128 -12.78 16.05 6.66
N VAL A 129 -13.27 16.34 5.46
CA VAL A 129 -12.52 17.05 4.41
C VAL A 129 -13.27 18.27 3.88
N GLU A 130 -14.18 18.81 4.69
CA GLU A 130 -14.95 20.01 4.37
C GLU A 130 -14.03 21.20 4.07
N GLY A 131 -14.28 21.87 2.95
CA GLY A 131 -13.53 23.03 2.52
C GLY A 131 -12.14 22.74 1.94
N ILE A 132 -11.64 21.51 2.03
CA ILE A 132 -10.34 21.13 1.47
C ILE A 132 -10.43 21.12 -0.05
N LYS A 133 -9.46 21.76 -0.71
CA LYS A 133 -9.38 21.85 -2.16
C LYS A 133 -8.55 20.71 -2.76
N ILE A 134 -7.41 20.40 -2.13
CA ILE A 134 -6.49 19.35 -2.56
C ILE A 134 -6.26 18.37 -1.41
N LEU A 135 -6.57 17.11 -1.64
CA LEU A 135 -6.25 16.00 -0.76
C LEU A 135 -5.04 15.24 -1.34
N GLU A 136 -4.03 15.00 -0.52
CA GLU A 136 -2.87 14.21 -0.93
C GLU A 136 -2.80 12.94 -0.07
N LEU A 137 -2.62 11.79 -0.74
CA LEU A 137 -2.40 10.49 -0.12
C LEU A 137 -0.95 10.10 -0.40
N GLU A 138 -0.15 9.93 0.63
CA GLU A 138 1.27 9.57 0.53
C GLU A 138 1.55 8.23 1.20
N ALA A 139 2.32 7.40 0.54
CA ALA A 139 2.92 6.21 1.12
C ALA A 139 4.44 6.37 1.05
N GLU A 140 5.08 6.48 2.20
CA GLU A 140 6.53 6.68 2.33
C GLU A 140 7.20 5.43 2.90
N SER A 141 8.39 5.10 2.41
CA SER A 141 9.23 4.08 3.03
C SER A 141 9.64 4.49 4.44
N ALA A 142 9.68 3.55 5.37
CA ALA A 142 10.08 3.81 6.75
C ALA A 142 11.62 3.86 6.96
N ASN A 143 12.40 4.15 5.92
CA ASN A 143 13.88 4.25 5.92
C ASN A 143 14.64 2.93 6.13
N ASP A 144 14.01 1.80 5.90
CA ASP A 144 14.62 0.47 5.93
C ASP A 144 14.83 -0.13 4.52
N GLY A 145 14.70 0.69 3.49
CA GLY A 145 14.79 0.33 2.08
C GLY A 145 13.44 0.38 1.38
N LEU A 146 13.45 0.16 0.06
CA LEU A 146 12.24 0.15 -0.76
C LEU A 146 11.74 -1.27 -1.08
N SER A 147 12.44 -2.29 -0.59
CA SER A 147 12.14 -3.68 -0.92
C SER A 147 10.91 -4.16 -0.16
N GLY A 148 9.85 -4.44 -0.90
CA GLY A 148 8.61 -4.97 -0.31
C GLY A 148 7.67 -3.91 0.28
N ASP A 149 7.92 -2.63 0.06
CA ASP A 149 7.07 -1.53 0.55
C ASP A 149 5.84 -1.34 -0.35
N HIS A 150 5.04 -2.40 -0.47
CA HIS A 150 3.80 -2.40 -1.23
C HIS A 150 2.65 -1.94 -0.33
N ALA A 151 2.17 -0.74 -0.58
CA ALA A 151 1.13 -0.09 0.19
C ALA A 151 -0.22 -0.16 -0.54
N ASP A 152 -1.27 -0.42 0.22
CA ASP A 152 -2.63 -0.49 -0.31
C ASP A 152 -3.52 0.56 0.37
N TRP A 153 -4.16 1.39 -0.48
CA TRP A 153 -5.28 2.24 -0.11
C TRP A 153 -6.57 1.49 -0.45
N LEU A 154 -7.28 1.00 0.56
CA LEU A 154 -8.37 0.03 0.41
C LEU A 154 -9.71 0.70 0.66
N GLU A 155 -10.73 0.30 -0.08
CA GLU A 155 -12.12 0.75 0.09
C GLU A 155 -12.21 2.27 0.27
N ALA A 156 -11.43 3.03 -0.51
CA ALA A 156 -11.37 4.48 -0.40
C ALA A 156 -12.63 5.12 -0.99
N VAL A 157 -13.29 5.96 -0.18
CA VAL A 157 -14.52 6.66 -0.56
C VAL A 157 -14.41 8.13 -0.22
N ILE A 158 -14.73 8.99 -1.18
CA ILE A 158 -14.90 10.42 -0.98
C ILE A 158 -16.39 10.76 -1.12
N THR A 159 -16.97 11.26 -0.06
CA THR A 159 -18.33 11.78 -0.06
C THR A 159 -18.29 13.23 -0.53
N TYR A 160 -18.99 13.56 -1.62
CA TYR A 160 -18.96 14.86 -2.25
C TYR A 160 -20.36 15.38 -2.58
N PHE A 161 -20.44 16.65 -2.89
CA PHE A 161 -21.65 17.33 -3.35
C PHE A 161 -21.31 18.28 -4.51
N GLU A 162 -22.20 18.39 -5.49
CA GLU A 162 -22.10 19.23 -6.68
C GLU A 162 -20.97 18.87 -7.66
N ILE A 163 -19.71 18.78 -7.19
CA ILE A 163 -18.55 18.60 -8.05
C ILE A 163 -17.81 17.32 -7.67
N ARG A 164 -17.70 16.40 -8.61
CA ARG A 164 -17.01 15.13 -8.43
C ARG A 164 -15.49 15.35 -8.28
N PRO A 165 -14.85 14.72 -7.31
CA PRO A 165 -13.39 14.71 -7.17
C PRO A 165 -12.67 14.19 -8.43
N SER A 166 -11.51 14.74 -8.72
CA SER A 166 -10.68 14.35 -9.86
C SER A 166 -9.19 14.27 -9.49
N LEU A 167 -8.44 13.44 -10.22
CA LEU A 167 -6.99 13.39 -10.08
C LEU A 167 -6.34 14.66 -10.61
N VAL A 168 -5.32 15.16 -9.90
CA VAL A 168 -4.59 16.37 -10.29
C VAL A 168 -3.43 16.04 -11.23
N ALA A 169 -2.80 14.88 -11.10
CA ALA A 169 -1.63 14.49 -11.88
C ALA A 169 -1.93 13.40 -12.91
N PRO A 170 -1.47 13.55 -14.18
CA PRO A 170 -1.73 12.57 -15.24
C PRO A 170 -1.01 11.23 -15.04
N GLU A 171 -0.07 11.15 -14.11
CA GLU A 171 0.69 9.93 -13.78
C GLU A 171 -0.20 8.82 -13.21
N TYR A 172 -1.37 9.18 -12.70
CA TYR A 172 -2.32 8.27 -12.08
C TYR A 172 -3.68 8.38 -12.76
N GLN A 173 -3.77 7.86 -13.98
CA GLN A 173 -5.04 7.71 -14.70
C GLN A 173 -5.80 6.47 -14.22
N GLY A 174 -5.90 6.27 -12.89
CA GLY A 174 -6.79 5.29 -12.30
C GLY A 174 -8.19 5.88 -12.14
N GLU A 175 -9.22 5.08 -12.34
CA GLU A 175 -10.59 5.50 -12.11
C GLU A 175 -10.81 5.87 -10.65
N ILE A 176 -10.96 7.17 -10.36
CA ILE A 176 -11.47 7.65 -9.06
C ILE A 176 -12.93 7.25 -8.87
N ALA A 177 -13.57 6.73 -9.91
CA ALA A 177 -14.96 6.30 -9.87
C ALA A 177 -15.29 5.38 -8.68
N SER A 178 -14.33 4.52 -8.29
CA SER A 178 -14.49 3.64 -7.12
C SER A 178 -14.31 4.33 -5.77
N MET A 179 -13.75 5.55 -5.75
CA MET A 179 -13.47 6.31 -4.53
C MET A 179 -14.54 7.34 -4.17
N SER A 180 -15.47 7.62 -5.08
CA SER A 180 -16.38 8.76 -4.92
C SER A 180 -17.82 8.32 -4.77
N LYS A 181 -18.49 8.83 -3.75
CA LYS A 181 -19.93 8.69 -3.52
C LYS A 181 -20.57 10.07 -3.45
N GLU A 182 -21.52 10.32 -4.35
CA GLU A 182 -22.35 11.51 -4.30
C GLU A 182 -23.36 11.43 -3.14
N VAL A 183 -23.54 12.54 -2.46
CA VAL A 183 -24.59 12.70 -1.44
C VAL A 183 -25.77 13.36 -2.11
N GLU A 184 -26.93 12.68 -2.12
CA GLU A 184 -28.21 13.22 -2.55
C GLU A 184 -28.74 14.29 -1.58
#